data_af00c46c9932272387ea90d4cc3f14f4
#
_entry.id   af00c46c9932272387ea90d4cc3f14f4
#
_cell.length_a   1.000
_cell.length_b   1.000
_cell.length_c   1.000
_cell.angle_alpha   90.00
_cell.angle_beta   90.00
_cell.angle_gamma   90.00
#
_symmetry.space_group_name_H-M   'P 1'
#
loop_
_entity.id
_entity.type
_entity.pdbx_description
1 polymer ?
#
loop_
_entity_poly.entity_id
_entity_poly.type
_entity_poly.pdbx_seq_one_letter_code
_entity_poly.pdbx_strand_id
1 'polypeptide(L)'
;MKTAQIYLNFLALSMDLENSTSLPSISPMEVKILELVGIANKNNERLSIKDLYENSGIATSSTIFLKIHSLEKKGWLYFEETFDIRRKQVKLTDEALKYFNKLGKVIDKATSIS
;
A
#
# COMPACT_ATOMS: atom_id res chain seq x y z
N MET A 1 -17.37 4.89 23.36
CA MET A 1 -15.92 5.16 23.37
C MET A 1 -15.07 3.94 23.06
N LYS A 2 -15.61 2.74 23.26
CA LYS A 2 -14.86 1.50 23.01
C LYS A 2 -14.33 1.43 21.55
N THR A 3 -15.14 1.80 20.58
CA THR A 3 -14.75 1.78 19.17
C THR A 3 -13.62 2.76 18.89
N ALA A 4 -13.68 3.95 19.46
CA ALA A 4 -12.61 4.94 19.32
C ALA A 4 -11.31 4.43 19.96
N GLN A 5 -11.39 3.75 21.09
CA GLN A 5 -10.21 3.16 21.74
C GLN A 5 -9.55 2.09 20.89
N ILE A 6 -10.34 1.25 20.19
CA ILE A 6 -9.80 0.25 19.27
C ILE A 6 -8.96 0.93 18.21
N TYR A 7 -9.47 1.98 17.60
CA TYR A 7 -8.74 2.73 16.56
C TYR A 7 -7.47 3.36 17.12
N LEU A 8 -7.55 3.98 18.30
CA LEU A 8 -6.38 4.62 18.93
C LEU A 8 -5.33 3.59 19.32
N ASN A 9 -5.74 2.43 19.80
CA ASN A 9 -4.81 1.32 20.07
C ASN A 9 -4.12 0.87 18.79
N PHE A 10 -4.88 0.76 17.69
CA PHE A 10 -4.32 0.43 16.38
C PHE A 10 -3.28 1.46 15.95
N LEU A 11 -3.58 2.75 16.07
CA LEU A 11 -2.63 3.80 15.70
C LEU A 11 -1.34 3.70 16.49
N ALA A 12 -1.44 3.54 17.81
CA ALA A 12 -0.27 3.44 18.68
C ALA A 12 0.60 2.24 18.30
N LEU A 13 -0.01 1.07 18.08
CA LEU A 13 0.71 -0.14 17.71
C LEU A 13 1.31 -0.04 16.30
N SER A 14 0.60 0.60 15.38
CA SER A 14 1.11 0.74 13.99
C SER A 14 2.29 1.70 13.90
N MET A 15 2.36 2.71 14.77
CA MET A 15 3.51 3.62 14.83
C MET A 15 4.79 2.86 15.22
N ASP A 16 4.69 1.93 16.13
CA ASP A 16 5.83 1.08 16.49
C ASP A 16 6.24 0.17 15.34
N LEU A 17 5.27 -0.24 14.52
CA LEU A 17 5.51 -1.14 13.41
C LEU A 17 6.27 -0.49 12.25
N GLU A 18 6.12 0.82 12.05
CA GLU A 18 6.78 1.53 10.95
C GLU A 18 8.28 1.30 10.91
N ASN A 19 8.91 1.10 12.06
CA ASN A 19 10.35 0.86 12.16
C ASN A 19 10.74 -0.61 12.03
N SER A 20 9.77 -1.50 11.85
CA SER A 20 10.02 -2.95 11.83
C SER A 20 10.10 -3.53 10.41
N THR A 21 9.88 -2.73 9.38
CA THR A 21 10.02 -3.17 7.99
C THR A 21 11.41 -2.92 7.48
N SER A 22 11.90 -3.81 6.61
CA SER A 22 13.17 -3.64 5.91
C SER A 22 13.07 -2.69 4.72
N LEU A 23 11.84 -2.33 4.33
CA LEU A 23 11.62 -1.46 3.18
C LEU A 23 11.79 0.02 3.56
N PRO A 24 12.28 0.85 2.62
CA PRO A 24 12.38 2.29 2.87
C PRO A 24 11.03 2.94 3.17
N SER A 25 11.05 3.99 3.98
CA SER A 25 9.84 4.73 4.32
C SER A 25 9.22 5.38 3.07
N ILE A 26 7.92 5.56 3.11
CA ILE A 26 7.14 6.11 1.99
C ILE A 26 6.29 7.30 2.45
N SER A 27 6.00 8.20 1.51
CA SER A 27 5.20 9.39 1.76
C SER A 27 3.71 9.04 1.88
N PRO A 28 2.87 9.94 2.45
CA PRO A 28 1.43 9.69 2.52
C PRO A 28 0.78 9.42 1.17
N MET A 29 1.23 10.08 0.10
CA MET A 29 0.71 9.83 -1.24
C MET A 29 1.09 8.43 -1.73
N GLU A 30 2.32 8.01 -1.47
CA GLU A 30 2.78 6.67 -1.81
C GLU A 30 1.98 5.60 -1.04
N VAL A 31 1.64 5.87 0.23
CA VAL A 31 0.77 4.98 1.01
C VAL A 31 -0.57 4.80 0.34
N LYS A 32 -1.19 5.88 -0.12
CA LYS A 32 -2.50 5.80 -0.81
C LYS A 32 -2.44 4.96 -2.08
N ILE A 33 -1.39 5.14 -2.88
CA ILE A 33 -1.18 4.34 -4.08
C ILE A 33 -1.02 2.86 -3.71
N LEU A 34 -0.20 2.58 -2.69
CA LEU A 34 0.05 1.23 -2.23
C LEU A 34 -1.24 0.55 -1.75
N GLU A 35 -2.09 1.29 -1.05
CA GLU A 35 -3.39 0.79 -0.59
C GLU A 35 -4.30 0.42 -1.75
N LEU A 36 -4.37 1.27 -2.79
CA LEU A 36 -5.16 0.97 -3.98
C LEU A 36 -4.68 -0.30 -4.67
N VAL A 37 -3.36 -0.46 -4.80
CA VAL A 37 -2.77 -1.67 -5.38
C VAL A 37 -3.11 -2.90 -4.53
N GLY A 38 -3.00 -2.77 -3.21
CA GLY A 38 -3.32 -3.85 -2.28
C GLY A 38 -4.76 -4.31 -2.38
N ILE A 39 -5.70 -3.36 -2.45
CA ILE A 39 -7.13 -3.66 -2.57
C ILE A 39 -7.41 -4.37 -3.90
N ALA A 40 -6.87 -3.87 -5.00
CA ALA A 40 -7.05 -4.49 -6.32
C ALA A 40 -6.47 -5.91 -6.34
N ASN A 41 -5.27 -6.11 -5.80
CA ASN A 41 -4.65 -7.43 -5.75
C ASN A 41 -5.48 -8.42 -4.92
N LYS A 42 -5.99 -7.97 -3.77
CA LYS A 42 -6.85 -8.77 -2.90
C LYS A 42 -8.10 -9.25 -3.65
N ASN A 43 -8.69 -8.38 -4.46
CA ASN A 43 -9.92 -8.66 -5.20
C ASN A 43 -9.67 -9.34 -6.54
N ASN A 44 -8.43 -9.66 -6.87
CA ASN A 44 -8.02 -10.20 -8.16
C ASN A 44 -8.40 -9.30 -9.34
N GLU A 45 -8.46 -8.00 -9.09
CA GLU A 45 -8.73 -7.00 -10.12
C GLU A 45 -7.45 -6.63 -10.83
N ARG A 46 -7.53 -6.42 -12.13
CA ARG A 46 -6.40 -5.93 -12.90
C ARG A 46 -6.22 -4.44 -12.64
N LEU A 47 -5.01 -4.03 -12.32
CA LEU A 47 -4.70 -2.63 -12.09
C LEU A 47 -3.41 -2.28 -12.82
N SER A 48 -3.55 -1.54 -13.91
CA SER A 48 -2.40 -1.10 -14.70
C SER A 48 -1.89 0.25 -14.19
N ILE A 49 -0.67 0.62 -14.63
CA ILE A 49 -0.13 1.95 -14.37
C ILE A 49 -1.08 3.01 -14.90
N LYS A 50 -1.64 2.78 -16.09
CA LYS A 50 -2.60 3.70 -16.71
C LYS A 50 -3.84 3.88 -15.82
N ASP A 51 -4.38 2.80 -15.26
CA ASP A 51 -5.53 2.88 -14.37
C ASP A 51 -5.24 3.77 -13.16
N LEU A 52 -4.04 3.66 -12.60
CA LEU A 52 -3.66 4.44 -11.43
C LEU A 52 -3.61 5.93 -11.74
N TYR A 53 -2.96 6.34 -12.84
CA TYR A 53 -2.84 7.77 -13.11
C TYR A 53 -4.09 8.38 -13.75
N GLU A 54 -4.98 7.60 -14.34
CA GLU A 54 -6.23 8.11 -14.91
C GLU A 54 -7.38 8.17 -13.90
N ASN A 55 -7.45 7.20 -12.99
CA ASN A 55 -8.65 6.99 -12.17
C ASN A 55 -8.44 7.07 -10.66
N SER A 56 -7.20 7.28 -10.19
CA SER A 56 -6.96 7.29 -8.74
C SER A 56 -7.54 8.51 -8.03
N GLY A 57 -7.62 9.65 -8.71
CA GLY A 57 -8.09 10.90 -8.10
C GLY A 57 -7.16 11.48 -7.03
N ILE A 58 -5.97 10.90 -6.85
CA ILE A 58 -5.04 11.32 -5.78
C ILE A 58 -4.25 12.57 -6.16
N ALA A 59 -3.80 12.65 -7.42
CA ALA A 59 -2.95 13.74 -7.90
C ALA A 59 -2.94 13.76 -9.42
N THR A 60 -2.09 14.62 -10.01
CA THR A 60 -1.91 14.66 -11.46
C THR A 60 -1.24 13.38 -11.96
N SER A 61 -1.47 13.06 -13.23
CA SER A 61 -0.90 11.85 -13.87
C SER A 61 0.63 11.78 -13.74
N SER A 62 1.32 12.90 -13.95
CA SER A 62 2.78 12.93 -13.85
C SER A 62 3.27 12.67 -12.43
N THR A 63 2.60 13.23 -11.42
CA THR A 63 2.93 13.00 -10.03
C THR A 63 2.72 11.53 -9.65
N ILE A 64 1.58 10.95 -10.03
CA ILE A 64 1.27 9.55 -9.78
C ILE A 64 2.34 8.65 -10.41
N PHE A 65 2.71 8.92 -11.66
CA PHE A 65 3.73 8.15 -12.39
C PHE A 65 5.06 8.14 -11.62
N LEU A 66 5.50 9.32 -11.14
CA LEU A 66 6.73 9.43 -10.37
C LEU A 66 6.65 8.63 -9.06
N LYS A 67 5.50 8.68 -8.37
CA LYS A 67 5.32 7.96 -7.11
C LYS A 67 5.28 6.45 -7.31
N ILE A 68 4.68 5.98 -8.38
CA ILE A 68 4.66 4.54 -8.71
C ILE A 68 6.09 4.05 -8.93
N HIS A 69 6.90 4.77 -9.69
CA HIS A 69 8.29 4.39 -9.92
C HIS A 69 9.13 4.47 -8.66
N SER A 70 8.86 5.44 -7.79
CA SER A 70 9.50 5.53 -6.48
C SER A 70 9.20 4.30 -5.64
N LEU A 71 7.94 3.88 -5.60
CA LEU A 71 7.52 2.68 -4.86
C LEU A 71 8.18 1.41 -5.41
N GLU A 72 8.29 1.30 -6.73
CA GLU A 72 8.98 0.16 -7.35
C GLU A 72 10.46 0.15 -6.94
N LYS A 73 11.12 1.29 -7.05
CA LYS A 73 12.54 1.41 -6.70
C LYS A 73 12.79 1.07 -5.23
N LYS A 74 11.85 1.43 -4.35
CA LYS A 74 11.96 1.13 -2.92
C LYS A 74 11.59 -0.32 -2.56
N GLY A 75 11.08 -1.08 -3.52
CA GLY A 75 10.78 -2.50 -3.29
C GLY A 75 9.37 -2.79 -2.78
N TRP A 76 8.46 -1.81 -2.82
CA TRP A 76 7.07 -2.01 -2.39
C TRP A 76 6.19 -2.58 -3.48
N LEU A 77 6.47 -2.26 -4.74
CA LEU A 77 5.70 -2.68 -5.91
C LEU A 77 6.60 -3.34 -6.94
N TYR A 78 5.99 -4.16 -7.80
CA TYR A 78 6.63 -4.62 -9.01
C TYR A 78 5.61 -4.61 -10.15
N PHE A 79 6.10 -4.66 -11.39
CA PHE A 79 5.23 -4.66 -12.57
C PHE A 79 5.30 -6.02 -13.25
N GLU A 80 4.13 -6.59 -13.56
CA GLU A 80 4.06 -7.77 -14.42
C GLU A 80 4.26 -7.33 -15.86
N GLU A 81 5.13 -8.04 -16.59
CA GLU A 81 5.44 -7.71 -17.96
C GLU A 81 4.24 -7.88 -18.89
N THR A 82 4.07 -6.92 -19.79
CA THR A 82 3.10 -6.96 -20.88
C THR A 82 3.74 -6.33 -22.09
N PHE A 83 3.13 -6.49 -23.29
CA PHE A 83 3.64 -5.89 -24.52
C PHE A 83 3.55 -4.36 -24.52
N ASP A 84 2.56 -3.79 -23.85
CA ASP A 84 2.37 -2.34 -23.74
C ASP A 84 2.71 -1.91 -22.32
N ILE A 85 3.73 -1.06 -22.17
CA ILE A 85 4.19 -0.60 -20.87
C ILE A 85 3.08 0.06 -20.05
N ARG A 86 2.12 0.75 -20.71
CA ARG A 86 1.02 1.41 -20.01
C ARG A 86 0.02 0.42 -19.43
N ARG A 87 0.02 -0.82 -19.93
CA ARG A 87 -0.86 -1.90 -19.47
C ARG A 87 -0.19 -2.84 -18.47
N LYS A 88 1.06 -2.56 -18.10
CA LYS A 88 1.74 -3.36 -17.07
C LYS A 88 0.90 -3.38 -15.80
N GLN A 89 0.68 -4.58 -15.28
CA GLN A 89 -0.07 -4.76 -14.04
C GLN A 89 0.82 -4.41 -12.84
N VAL A 90 0.26 -3.69 -11.90
CA VAL A 90 0.98 -3.27 -10.69
C VAL A 90 0.63 -4.24 -9.57
N LYS A 91 1.65 -4.79 -8.93
CA LYS A 91 1.50 -5.80 -7.88
C LYS A 91 2.31 -5.44 -6.65
N LEU A 92 1.84 -5.87 -5.50
CA LEU A 92 2.61 -5.77 -4.25
C LEU A 92 3.74 -6.80 -4.26
N THR A 93 4.91 -6.39 -3.77
CA THR A 93 6.00 -7.33 -3.53
C THR A 93 5.68 -8.21 -2.32
N ASP A 94 6.41 -9.33 -2.18
CA ASP A 94 6.26 -10.19 -0.99
C ASP A 94 6.60 -9.42 0.28
N GLU A 95 7.59 -8.53 0.24
CA GLU A 95 7.95 -7.72 1.39
C GLU A 95 6.84 -6.74 1.78
N ALA A 96 6.16 -6.14 0.80
CA ALA A 96 4.99 -5.29 1.07
C ALA A 96 3.86 -6.10 1.68
N LEU A 97 3.61 -7.32 1.19
CA LEU A 97 2.60 -8.21 1.76
C LEU A 97 2.91 -8.59 3.20
N LYS A 98 4.19 -8.84 3.52
CA LYS A 98 4.61 -9.10 4.90
C LYS A 98 4.30 -7.93 5.81
N TYR A 99 4.52 -6.70 5.34
CA TYR A 99 4.19 -5.50 6.10
C TYR A 99 2.68 -5.39 6.34
N PHE A 100 1.86 -5.61 5.31
CA PHE A 100 0.41 -5.60 5.47
C PHE A 100 -0.08 -6.71 6.40
N ASN A 101 0.56 -7.87 6.36
CA ASN A 101 0.24 -8.96 7.30
C ASN A 101 0.50 -8.53 8.75
N LYS A 102 1.59 -7.83 8.99
CA LYS A 102 1.88 -7.28 10.33
C LYS A 102 0.82 -6.27 10.76
N LEU A 103 0.38 -5.41 9.85
CA LEU A 103 -0.71 -4.46 10.14
C LEU A 103 -2.00 -5.18 10.50
N GLY A 104 -2.34 -6.25 9.78
CA GLY A 104 -3.50 -7.08 10.11
C GLY A 104 -3.43 -7.65 11.53
N LYS A 105 -2.26 -8.15 11.91
CA LYS A 105 -2.04 -8.65 13.28
C LYS A 105 -2.18 -7.55 14.33
N VAL A 106 -1.77 -6.31 13.99
CA VAL A 106 -1.94 -5.16 14.87
C VAL A 106 -3.42 -4.86 15.10
N ILE A 107 -4.24 -4.99 14.06
CA ILE A 107 -5.70 -4.81 14.19
C ILE A 107 -6.28 -5.81 15.18
N ASP A 108 -5.92 -7.08 15.06
CA ASP A 108 -6.38 -8.12 15.98
C ASP A 108 -5.96 -7.81 17.42
N LYS A 109 -4.72 -7.41 17.61
CA LYS A 109 -4.20 -7.04 18.93
C LYS A 109 -4.91 -5.82 19.49
N ALA A 110 -5.15 -4.79 18.69
CA ALA A 110 -5.85 -3.58 19.10
C ALA A 110 -7.27 -3.91 19.59
N THR A 111 -7.94 -4.83 18.92
CA THR A 111 -9.27 -5.28 19.31
C THR A 111 -9.24 -6.05 20.64
N SER A 112 -8.25 -6.91 20.84
CA SER A 112 -8.18 -7.77 22.01
C SER A 112 -7.82 -7.03 23.31
N ILE A 113 -7.14 -5.89 23.23
CA ILE A 113 -6.78 -5.10 24.40
C ILE A 113 -7.79 -4.00 24.74
N SER A 114 -8.89 -3.93 24.01
CA SER A 114 -9.94 -2.91 24.21
C SER A 114 -11.03 -3.32 25.22
#